data_8b909283c1caa84b3a122e0fc78daf0a
#
_entry.id   8b909283c1caa84b3a122e0fc78daf0a
#
_cell.length_a   1.000
_cell.length_b   1.000
_cell.length_c   1.000
_cell.angle_alpha   90.00
_cell.angle_beta   90.00
_cell.angle_gamma   90.00
#
_symmetry.space_group_name_H-M   'P 1'
#
loop_
_entity.id
_entity.type
_entity.pdbx_description
1 polymer ?
#
loop_
_entity_poly.entity_id
_entity_poly.type
_entity_poly.pdbx_seq_one_letter_code
_entity_poly.pdbx_strand_id
1 'polypeptide(L)'
;MSWEIPNISYPGPLKERWEKALRRGSDLDRLVLLGQMLRYQPGSQGKVPAQLRVMLSKVGLVPVDQRGNDLVVRARPWKPEWLPYADQFPPLDPACQMEPRRQELSPLLADPVLRKVGYNAYRSYAQRTAIRSALTMPEGATLLVILPTGSGKSLCAQLPVAVEEEGLTVVVVPTVSLALDQERALEALSAQHPWWGSPPFAYEGGRSGEIEIRRQTIRQRIATGEQRILFCSPEALLSSLSRPLLEAARLGLLRRLIVDEAHMVDQWGESFRPSFQDLAGFRHALLEASPRPFQTVLLSATVTQGTLKTLKLLFGKPGPFGVMYAGSLRFEPTYWIVPSVPDETTKRRYLEEA
;
A
#
# COMPACT_ATOMS: atom_id res chain seq x y z
N MET A 1 -27.64 7.82 30.71
CA MET A 1 -27.10 6.68 29.93
C MET A 1 -25.66 6.50 30.35
N SER A 2 -25.39 5.45 31.10
CA SER A 2 -24.05 5.24 31.66
C SER A 2 -23.26 4.25 30.79
N TRP A 3 -22.19 4.74 30.16
CA TRP A 3 -21.14 3.92 29.59
C TRP A 3 -20.04 3.78 30.63
N GLU A 4 -19.68 2.58 31.00
CA GLU A 4 -18.64 2.32 31.98
C GLU A 4 -17.62 1.34 31.42
N ILE A 5 -16.36 1.72 31.47
CA ILE A 5 -15.21 0.87 31.13
C ILE A 5 -14.51 0.41 32.41
N PRO A 6 -13.82 -0.71 32.40
CA PRO A 6 -12.97 -1.13 33.51
C PRO A 6 -11.95 -0.05 33.86
N ASN A 7 -11.73 0.14 35.16
CA ASN A 7 -10.73 1.08 35.65
C ASN A 7 -9.33 0.48 35.58
N ILE A 8 -8.77 0.40 34.39
CA ILE A 8 -7.44 -0.12 34.08
C ILE A 8 -6.66 0.86 33.22
N SER A 9 -5.35 0.68 33.15
CA SER A 9 -4.51 1.47 32.24
C SER A 9 -4.66 0.96 30.82
N TYR A 10 -5.12 1.81 29.89
CA TYR A 10 -5.22 1.51 28.48
C TYR A 10 -4.11 2.23 27.69
N PRO A 11 -3.70 1.70 26.52
CA PRO A 11 -2.82 2.43 25.62
C PRO A 11 -3.42 3.80 25.26
N GLY A 12 -2.56 4.83 25.21
CA GLY A 12 -2.97 6.20 24.92
C GLY A 12 -3.90 6.34 23.71
N PRO A 13 -3.56 5.78 22.53
CA PRO A 13 -4.41 5.85 21.34
C PRO A 13 -5.80 5.22 21.52
N LEU A 14 -5.93 4.15 22.30
CA LEU A 14 -7.23 3.51 22.55
C LEU A 14 -8.09 4.38 23.46
N LYS A 15 -7.48 4.95 24.50
CA LYS A 15 -8.14 5.87 25.42
C LYS A 15 -8.65 7.13 24.71
N GLU A 16 -7.82 7.75 23.87
CA GLU A 16 -8.19 8.94 23.08
C GLU A 16 -9.37 8.65 22.13
N ARG A 17 -9.35 7.50 21.46
CA ARG A 17 -10.46 7.07 20.59
C ARG A 17 -11.75 6.86 21.36
N TRP A 18 -11.67 6.27 22.57
CA TRP A 18 -12.81 6.10 23.45
C TRP A 18 -13.41 7.45 23.89
N GLU A 19 -12.59 8.36 24.35
CA GLU A 19 -13.02 9.71 24.75
C GLU A 19 -13.65 10.48 23.58
N LYS A 20 -13.10 10.33 22.39
CA LYS A 20 -13.68 10.91 21.17
C LYS A 20 -15.03 10.28 20.83
N ALA A 21 -15.16 8.96 20.94
CA ALA A 21 -16.42 8.26 20.68
C ALA A 21 -17.51 8.61 21.70
N LEU A 22 -17.16 8.83 22.96
CA LEU A 22 -18.11 9.32 23.96
C LEU A 22 -18.68 10.70 23.60
N ARG A 23 -17.87 11.58 23.04
CA ARG A 23 -18.28 12.94 22.67
C ARG A 23 -19.06 13.01 21.36
N ARG A 24 -18.65 12.28 20.34
CA ARG A 24 -19.14 12.45 18.95
C ARG A 24 -19.42 11.14 18.21
N GLY A 25 -19.18 9.98 18.82
CA GLY A 25 -19.36 8.68 18.18
C GLY A 25 -20.81 8.20 18.20
N SER A 26 -21.13 7.29 17.29
CA SER A 26 -22.38 6.53 17.33
C SER A 26 -22.34 5.48 18.47
N ASP A 27 -23.50 4.93 18.81
CA ASP A 27 -23.56 3.83 19.78
C ASP A 27 -22.79 2.60 19.29
N LEU A 28 -22.72 2.37 17.98
CA LEU A 28 -21.93 1.31 17.38
C LEU A 28 -20.43 1.55 17.60
N ASP A 29 -19.94 2.76 17.39
CA ASP A 29 -18.52 3.11 17.62
C ASP A 29 -18.14 2.86 19.10
N ARG A 30 -19.02 3.27 20.01
CA ARG A 30 -18.82 3.06 21.45
C ARG A 30 -18.80 1.58 21.80
N LEU A 31 -19.71 0.77 21.24
CA LEU A 31 -19.75 -0.66 21.48
C LEU A 31 -18.51 -1.38 20.95
N VAL A 32 -18.06 -1.03 19.74
CA VAL A 32 -16.84 -1.59 19.14
C VAL A 32 -15.61 -1.28 20.01
N LEU A 33 -15.45 -0.02 20.42
CA LEU A 33 -14.32 0.39 21.26
C LEU A 33 -14.39 -0.23 22.65
N LEU A 34 -15.59 -0.31 23.26
CA LEU A 34 -15.77 -1.05 24.51
C LEU A 34 -15.37 -2.50 24.37
N GLY A 35 -15.77 -3.16 23.28
CA GLY A 35 -15.36 -4.53 22.99
C GLY A 35 -13.83 -4.69 22.91
N GLN A 36 -13.13 -3.75 22.28
CA GLN A 36 -11.66 -3.72 22.26
C GLN A 36 -11.07 -3.54 23.65
N MET A 37 -11.62 -2.62 24.44
CA MET A 37 -11.14 -2.36 25.80
C MET A 37 -11.37 -3.56 26.74
N LEU A 38 -12.50 -4.23 26.62
CA LEU A 38 -12.79 -5.43 27.40
C LEU A 38 -11.92 -6.62 27.01
N ARG A 39 -11.51 -6.73 25.75
CA ARG A 39 -10.55 -7.74 25.30
C ARG A 39 -9.13 -7.44 25.76
N TYR A 40 -8.81 -6.18 25.98
CA TYR A 40 -7.49 -5.77 26.51
C TYR A 40 -7.19 -6.42 27.87
N GLN A 41 -8.21 -6.63 28.69
CA GLN A 41 -8.10 -7.40 29.95
C GLN A 41 -9.18 -8.47 30.01
N PRO A 42 -8.85 -9.74 29.72
CA PRO A 42 -9.77 -10.85 29.76
C PRO A 42 -10.49 -10.96 31.13
N GLY A 43 -11.78 -11.19 31.09
CA GLY A 43 -12.63 -11.28 32.30
C GLY A 43 -13.12 -9.93 32.82
N SER A 44 -12.67 -8.81 32.27
CA SER A 44 -13.20 -7.50 32.64
C SER A 44 -14.64 -7.29 32.15
N GLN A 45 -15.36 -6.42 32.83
CA GLN A 45 -16.76 -6.09 32.55
C GLN A 45 -16.94 -4.59 32.35
N GLY A 46 -17.84 -4.23 31.46
CA GLY A 46 -18.28 -2.86 31.23
C GLY A 46 -19.78 -2.73 31.36
N LYS A 47 -20.31 -1.49 31.32
CA LYS A 47 -21.75 -1.25 31.31
C LYS A 47 -22.17 -0.51 30.06
N VAL A 48 -23.32 -0.89 29.53
CA VAL A 48 -23.95 -0.28 28.36
C VAL A 48 -25.44 -0.12 28.57
N PRO A 49 -26.10 0.84 27.93
CA PRO A 49 -27.55 1.01 27.97
C PRO A 49 -28.29 -0.27 27.50
N ALA A 50 -29.34 -0.69 28.22
CA ALA A 50 -30.08 -1.93 27.92
C ALA A 50 -30.73 -1.93 26.53
N GLN A 51 -31.06 -0.77 26.00
CA GLN A 51 -31.61 -0.61 24.63
C GLN A 51 -30.65 -1.10 23.52
N LEU A 52 -29.36 -1.21 23.81
CA LEU A 52 -28.34 -1.64 22.84
C LEU A 52 -28.16 -3.16 22.79
N ARG A 53 -28.97 -3.92 23.55
CA ARG A 53 -28.88 -5.38 23.65
C ARG A 53 -28.81 -6.09 22.29
N VAL A 54 -29.59 -5.63 21.32
CA VAL A 54 -29.66 -6.21 19.97
C VAL A 54 -28.34 -6.04 19.18
N MET A 55 -27.55 -5.06 19.55
CA MET A 55 -26.28 -4.76 18.86
C MET A 55 -25.08 -5.50 19.46
N LEU A 56 -25.20 -6.02 20.67
CA LEU A 56 -24.06 -6.61 21.40
C LEU A 56 -23.42 -7.78 20.65
N SER A 57 -24.23 -8.69 20.12
CA SER A 57 -23.73 -9.88 19.39
C SER A 57 -22.95 -9.51 18.15
N LYS A 58 -23.30 -8.41 17.45
CA LYS A 58 -22.64 -7.92 16.24
C LYS A 58 -21.22 -7.41 16.50
N VAL A 59 -20.93 -7.02 17.73
CA VAL A 59 -19.62 -6.49 18.14
C VAL A 59 -18.86 -7.42 19.09
N GLY A 60 -19.33 -8.66 19.20
CA GLY A 60 -18.68 -9.67 20.05
C GLY A 60 -18.79 -9.38 21.55
N LEU A 61 -19.84 -8.71 21.99
CA LEU A 61 -20.16 -8.49 23.39
C LEU A 61 -21.29 -9.42 23.84
N VAL A 62 -21.20 -9.94 25.06
CA VAL A 62 -22.24 -10.76 25.68
C VAL A 62 -22.72 -10.14 26.99
N PRO A 63 -24.04 -10.03 27.22
CA PRO A 63 -24.56 -9.58 28.49
C PRO A 63 -24.33 -10.67 29.55
N VAL A 64 -23.87 -10.29 30.73
CA VAL A 64 -23.66 -11.15 31.88
C VAL A 64 -24.59 -10.85 33.02
N ASP A 65 -25.09 -9.62 33.14
CA ASP A 65 -26.01 -9.17 34.17
C ASP A 65 -26.81 -7.96 33.67
N GLN A 66 -27.92 -7.66 34.37
CA GLN A 66 -28.70 -6.46 34.10
C GLN A 66 -28.94 -5.72 35.41
N ARG A 67 -28.59 -4.46 35.46
CA ARG A 67 -28.74 -3.57 36.63
C ARG A 67 -29.56 -2.35 36.26
N GLY A 68 -30.85 -2.43 36.54
CA GLY A 68 -31.80 -1.38 36.14
C GLY A 68 -31.85 -1.24 34.61
N ASN A 69 -31.55 -0.05 34.11
CA ASN A 69 -31.56 0.29 32.68
C ASN A 69 -30.22 0.03 31.98
N ASP A 70 -29.26 -0.57 32.67
CA ASP A 70 -27.94 -0.87 32.11
C ASP A 70 -27.67 -2.38 32.08
N LEU A 71 -26.98 -2.83 31.04
CA LEU A 71 -26.45 -4.19 30.92
C LEU A 71 -24.99 -4.21 31.32
N VAL A 72 -24.63 -5.14 32.15
CA VAL A 72 -23.23 -5.50 32.39
C VAL A 72 -22.82 -6.46 31.26
N VAL A 73 -21.76 -6.12 30.56
CA VAL A 73 -21.28 -6.85 29.39
C VAL A 73 -19.80 -7.27 29.56
N ARG A 74 -19.46 -8.38 28.94
CA ARG A 74 -18.07 -8.80 28.75
C ARG A 74 -17.78 -9.02 27.26
N ALA A 75 -16.51 -8.98 26.88
CA ALA A 75 -16.12 -9.41 25.55
C ALA A 75 -16.31 -10.94 25.43
N ARG A 76 -16.83 -11.36 24.30
CA ARG A 76 -16.87 -12.79 23.94
C ARG A 76 -15.44 -13.25 23.66
N PRO A 77 -14.95 -14.30 24.29
CA PRO A 77 -13.66 -14.87 23.92
C PRO A 77 -13.70 -15.30 22.46
N TRP A 78 -12.67 -14.96 21.70
CA TRP A 78 -12.58 -15.42 20.34
C TRP A 78 -11.98 -16.83 20.33
N LYS A 79 -12.82 -17.80 20.10
CA LYS A 79 -12.48 -19.22 19.96
C LYS A 79 -13.21 -19.78 18.75
N PRO A 80 -12.68 -19.52 17.54
CA PRO A 80 -13.33 -20.05 16.34
C PRO A 80 -13.23 -21.58 16.31
N GLU A 81 -14.32 -22.25 15.96
CA GLU A 81 -14.39 -23.73 15.90
C GLU A 81 -13.40 -24.35 14.91
N TRP A 82 -13.05 -23.59 13.87
CA TRP A 82 -12.10 -24.03 12.86
C TRP A 82 -10.63 -23.99 13.29
N LEU A 83 -10.31 -23.37 14.43
CA LEU A 83 -8.95 -23.31 14.94
C LEU A 83 -8.66 -24.59 15.75
N PRO A 84 -7.90 -25.56 15.20
CA PRO A 84 -7.55 -26.76 15.93
C PRO A 84 -6.72 -26.35 17.15
N TYR A 85 -6.98 -26.98 18.28
CA TYR A 85 -6.28 -26.73 19.53
C TYR A 85 -6.54 -25.35 20.17
N ALA A 86 -7.66 -24.70 19.89
CA ALA A 86 -8.02 -23.42 20.51
C ALA A 86 -7.97 -23.44 22.05
N ASP A 87 -8.13 -24.61 22.65
CA ASP A 87 -8.02 -24.81 24.11
C ASP A 87 -6.57 -24.93 24.63
N GLN A 88 -5.61 -25.19 23.74
CA GLN A 88 -4.19 -25.31 24.10
C GLN A 88 -3.44 -23.98 23.96
N PHE A 89 -4.00 -23.04 23.22
CA PHE A 89 -3.42 -21.71 23.10
C PHE A 89 -4.06 -20.77 24.12
N PRO A 90 -3.29 -19.85 24.72
CA PRO A 90 -3.90 -18.77 25.47
C PRO A 90 -4.92 -18.07 24.57
N PRO A 91 -6.03 -17.57 25.15
CA PRO A 91 -7.04 -16.88 24.36
C PRO A 91 -6.38 -15.84 23.46
N LEU A 92 -6.81 -15.78 22.20
CA LEU A 92 -6.22 -14.89 21.17
C LEU A 92 -6.44 -13.40 21.47
N ASP A 93 -7.21 -13.10 22.50
CA ASP A 93 -7.30 -11.79 23.12
C ASP A 93 -5.93 -11.15 23.46
N PRO A 94 -4.85 -11.90 23.77
CA PRO A 94 -3.51 -11.30 23.85
C PRO A 94 -3.06 -10.60 22.57
N ALA A 95 -3.61 -10.95 21.41
CA ALA A 95 -3.33 -10.20 20.18
C ALA A 95 -3.83 -8.75 20.26
N CYS A 96 -4.85 -8.49 21.08
CA CYS A 96 -5.35 -7.16 21.38
C CYS A 96 -4.55 -6.45 22.49
N GLN A 97 -3.80 -7.20 23.28
CA GLN A 97 -3.03 -6.69 24.43
C GLN A 97 -1.59 -6.37 24.08
N MET A 98 -1.07 -7.03 23.04
CA MET A 98 0.32 -6.83 22.64
C MET A 98 0.52 -5.43 22.05
N GLU A 99 1.61 -4.80 22.41
CA GLU A 99 2.12 -3.68 21.64
C GLU A 99 2.20 -4.07 20.15
N PRO A 100 1.91 -3.13 19.22
CA PRO A 100 1.99 -3.42 17.81
C PRO A 100 3.32 -4.09 17.51
N ARG A 101 3.30 -5.33 17.05
CA ARG A 101 4.51 -6.03 16.61
C ARG A 101 5.06 -5.27 15.41
N ARG A 102 5.99 -4.40 15.66
CA ARG A 102 6.76 -3.78 14.59
C ARG A 102 8.04 -4.59 14.45
N GLN A 103 8.32 -4.99 13.23
CA GLN A 103 9.65 -5.49 12.94
C GLN A 103 10.62 -4.34 13.20
N GLU A 104 11.45 -4.46 14.21
CA GLU A 104 12.63 -3.62 14.37
C GLU A 104 13.59 -4.01 13.23
N LEU A 105 13.42 -3.33 12.12
CA LEU A 105 14.36 -3.41 11.03
C LEU A 105 15.64 -2.74 11.54
N SER A 106 16.73 -3.48 11.61
CA SER A 106 18.04 -2.87 11.89
C SER A 106 18.33 -1.86 10.76
N PRO A 107 18.27 -0.56 11.03
CA PRO A 107 18.44 0.44 10.00
C PRO A 107 19.85 0.35 9.44
N LEU A 108 19.97 0.23 8.14
CA LEU A 108 21.27 0.34 7.47
C LEU A 108 21.56 1.81 7.24
N LEU A 109 22.72 2.25 7.70
CA LEU A 109 23.18 3.63 7.47
C LEU A 109 23.09 4.00 6.00
N ALA A 110 22.62 5.21 5.76
CA ALA A 110 22.52 5.76 4.42
C ALA A 110 23.90 5.88 3.79
N ASP A 111 24.02 5.45 2.55
CA ASP A 111 25.12 5.79 1.67
C ASP A 111 24.92 7.21 1.10
N PRO A 112 25.93 7.77 0.41
CA PRO A 112 25.82 9.12 -0.16
C PRO A 112 24.60 9.31 -1.08
N VAL A 113 24.19 8.24 -1.78
CA VAL A 113 23.05 8.27 -2.71
C VAL A 113 21.75 8.51 -1.97
N LEU A 114 21.51 7.75 -0.89
CA LEU A 114 20.31 7.92 -0.08
C LEU A 114 20.28 9.25 0.69
N ARG A 115 21.45 9.70 1.16
CA ARG A 115 21.59 11.02 1.84
C ARG A 115 21.23 12.18 0.94
N LYS A 116 21.46 12.06 -0.36
CA LYS A 116 21.11 13.10 -1.34
C LYS A 116 19.60 13.44 -1.33
N VAL A 117 18.76 12.46 -0.97
CA VAL A 117 17.31 12.66 -0.83
C VAL A 117 16.83 12.83 0.62
N GLY A 118 17.74 13.13 1.55
CA GLY A 118 17.40 13.52 2.92
C GLY A 118 17.18 12.37 3.90
N TYR A 119 17.42 11.11 3.51
CA TYR A 119 17.28 9.99 4.41
C TYR A 119 18.61 9.58 5.06
N ASN A 120 18.57 9.26 6.34
CA ASN A 120 19.74 8.86 7.12
C ASN A 120 19.93 7.33 7.19
N ALA A 121 18.93 6.55 6.81
CA ALA A 121 18.99 5.09 6.83
C ALA A 121 18.04 4.46 5.82
N TYR A 122 18.43 3.30 5.30
CA TYR A 122 17.52 2.38 4.60
C TYR A 122 16.67 1.64 5.63
N ARG A 123 15.44 1.35 5.28
CA ARG A 123 14.53 0.54 6.12
C ARG A 123 15.00 -0.92 6.26
N SER A 124 15.68 -1.45 5.24
CA SER A 124 16.19 -2.82 5.24
C SER A 124 17.30 -3.00 4.21
N TYR A 125 18.06 -4.09 4.34
CA TYR A 125 19.02 -4.51 3.32
C TYR A 125 18.34 -4.75 1.96
N ALA A 126 17.15 -5.33 1.98
CA ALA A 126 16.36 -5.58 0.78
C ALA A 126 15.99 -4.28 0.05
N GLN A 127 15.57 -3.24 0.76
CA GLN A 127 15.32 -1.92 0.18
C GLN A 127 16.57 -1.34 -0.47
N ARG A 128 17.70 -1.38 0.24
CA ARG A 128 18.99 -0.91 -0.29
C ARG A 128 19.36 -1.65 -1.57
N THR A 129 19.24 -2.98 -1.57
CA THR A 129 19.57 -3.82 -2.74
C THR A 129 18.66 -3.49 -3.91
N ALA A 130 17.34 -3.37 -3.70
CA ALA A 130 16.39 -3.02 -4.75
C ALA A 130 16.71 -1.67 -5.41
N ILE A 131 16.95 -0.65 -4.60
CA ILE A 131 17.30 0.69 -5.08
C ILE A 131 18.61 0.66 -5.89
N ARG A 132 19.63 0.01 -5.37
CA ARG A 132 20.91 -0.11 -6.08
C ARG A 132 20.78 -0.87 -7.39
N SER A 133 20.02 -1.96 -7.40
CA SER A 133 19.75 -2.71 -8.62
C SER A 133 19.01 -1.85 -9.65
N ALA A 134 18.03 -1.04 -9.22
CA ALA A 134 17.33 -0.10 -10.11
C ALA A 134 18.24 1.01 -10.66
N LEU A 135 19.24 1.46 -9.89
CA LEU A 135 20.21 2.45 -10.34
C LEU A 135 21.25 1.90 -11.32
N THR A 136 21.69 0.64 -11.12
CA THR A 136 22.81 0.05 -11.85
C THR A 136 22.41 -0.90 -12.98
N MET A 137 21.09 -1.12 -13.18
CA MET A 137 20.61 -1.98 -14.25
C MET A 137 20.98 -1.41 -15.63
N PRO A 138 21.27 -2.26 -16.64
CA PRO A 138 21.57 -1.81 -17.98
C PRO A 138 20.41 -1.06 -18.64
N GLU A 139 20.74 -0.26 -19.66
CA GLU A 139 19.72 0.33 -20.54
C GLU A 139 18.90 -0.75 -21.24
N GLY A 140 17.61 -0.51 -21.42
CA GLY A 140 16.67 -1.47 -22.01
C GLY A 140 16.30 -2.64 -21.10
N ALA A 141 16.97 -2.82 -19.95
CA ALA A 141 16.66 -3.89 -19.00
C ALA A 141 15.32 -3.65 -18.29
N THR A 142 14.74 -4.76 -17.84
CA THR A 142 13.59 -4.75 -16.93
C THR A 142 13.97 -5.38 -15.60
N LEU A 143 13.64 -4.71 -14.50
CA LEU A 143 13.84 -5.22 -13.14
C LEU A 143 12.50 -5.37 -12.43
N LEU A 144 12.15 -6.57 -12.05
CA LEU A 144 11.03 -6.84 -11.16
C LEU A 144 11.51 -6.82 -9.71
N VAL A 145 10.97 -5.90 -8.94
CA VAL A 145 11.26 -5.74 -7.50
C VAL A 145 10.07 -6.22 -6.68
N ILE A 146 10.27 -7.26 -5.90
CA ILE A 146 9.26 -7.85 -5.02
C ILE A 146 9.66 -7.55 -3.58
N LEU A 147 9.00 -6.57 -2.98
CA LEU A 147 9.21 -6.12 -1.61
C LEU A 147 7.87 -6.00 -0.88
N PRO A 148 7.77 -6.37 0.41
CA PRO A 148 6.55 -6.22 1.20
C PRO A 148 5.98 -4.80 1.17
N THR A 149 4.68 -4.67 1.38
CA THR A 149 4.04 -3.36 1.57
C THR A 149 4.68 -2.62 2.74
N GLY A 150 4.89 -1.32 2.62
CA GLY A 150 5.53 -0.50 3.65
C GLY A 150 7.06 -0.57 3.69
N SER A 151 7.71 -1.40 2.86
CA SER A 151 9.18 -1.49 2.79
C SER A 151 9.87 -0.33 2.06
N GLY A 152 9.09 0.65 1.56
CA GLY A 152 9.62 1.84 0.90
C GLY A 152 10.00 1.63 -0.57
N LYS A 153 9.20 0.87 -1.32
CA LYS A 153 9.36 0.65 -2.78
C LYS A 153 9.43 1.95 -3.60
N SER A 154 8.71 2.99 -3.18
CA SER A 154 8.69 4.28 -3.89
C SER A 154 10.08 4.90 -4.08
N LEU A 155 11.05 4.60 -3.20
CA LEU A 155 12.43 5.07 -3.38
C LEU A 155 13.11 4.47 -4.63
N CYS A 156 12.66 3.33 -5.13
CA CYS A 156 13.15 2.80 -6.42
C CYS A 156 12.79 3.72 -7.60
N ALA A 157 11.72 4.53 -7.46
CA ALA A 157 11.33 5.54 -8.43
C ALA A 157 12.00 6.89 -8.17
N GLN A 158 12.02 7.31 -6.93
CA GLN A 158 12.43 8.65 -6.52
C GLN A 158 13.96 8.83 -6.55
N LEU A 159 14.70 7.85 -6.03
CA LEU A 159 16.15 8.01 -5.87
C LEU A 159 16.91 8.13 -7.20
N PRO A 160 16.58 7.37 -8.26
CA PRO A 160 17.21 7.57 -9.56
C PRO A 160 17.05 9.00 -10.11
N VAL A 161 15.87 9.61 -9.95
CA VAL A 161 15.61 10.98 -10.39
C VAL A 161 16.51 11.99 -9.65
N ALA A 162 16.74 11.77 -8.36
CA ALA A 162 17.61 12.64 -7.57
C ALA A 162 19.10 12.48 -7.91
N VAL A 163 19.51 11.34 -8.42
CA VAL A 163 20.91 11.05 -8.78
C VAL A 163 21.24 11.51 -10.19
N GLU A 164 20.32 11.34 -11.10
CA GLU A 164 20.47 11.76 -12.50
C GLU A 164 20.21 13.28 -12.64
N GLU A 165 20.93 13.92 -13.53
CA GLU A 165 20.79 15.37 -13.74
C GLU A 165 19.65 15.69 -14.70
N GLU A 166 19.31 14.76 -15.61
CA GLU A 166 18.33 14.97 -16.67
C GLU A 166 17.44 13.76 -16.89
N GLY A 167 16.33 14.00 -17.60
CA GLY A 167 15.42 12.99 -18.10
C GLY A 167 14.21 12.74 -17.23
N LEU A 168 13.23 12.10 -17.85
CA LEU A 168 11.90 11.82 -17.31
C LEU A 168 11.81 10.41 -16.77
N THR A 169 11.34 10.25 -15.54
CA THR A 169 10.86 9.00 -14.97
C THR A 169 9.34 9.02 -14.92
N VAL A 170 8.69 8.08 -15.60
CA VAL A 170 7.23 7.89 -15.56
C VAL A 170 6.90 6.76 -14.60
N VAL A 171 6.03 7.03 -13.64
CA VAL A 171 5.54 6.07 -12.65
C VAL A 171 4.06 5.81 -12.89
N VAL A 172 3.75 4.62 -13.36
CA VAL A 172 2.38 4.17 -13.58
C VAL A 172 1.86 3.57 -12.29
N VAL A 173 0.79 4.14 -11.77
CA VAL A 173 0.12 3.69 -10.55
C VAL A 173 -1.32 3.27 -10.85
N PRO A 174 -1.90 2.32 -10.10
CA PRO A 174 -3.21 1.77 -10.42
C PRO A 174 -4.35 2.78 -10.46
N THR A 175 -4.28 3.83 -9.67
CA THR A 175 -5.36 4.81 -9.54
C THR A 175 -4.85 6.24 -9.47
N VAL A 176 -5.69 7.18 -9.89
CA VAL A 176 -5.40 8.62 -9.80
C VAL A 176 -5.21 9.06 -8.34
N SER A 177 -5.96 8.47 -7.41
CA SER A 177 -5.78 8.77 -5.97
C SER A 177 -4.37 8.42 -5.48
N LEU A 178 -3.83 7.28 -5.91
CA LEU A 178 -2.45 6.90 -5.58
C LEU A 178 -1.43 7.84 -6.24
N ALA A 179 -1.70 8.32 -7.46
CA ALA A 179 -0.83 9.32 -8.10
C ALA A 179 -0.76 10.62 -7.29
N LEU A 180 -1.91 11.12 -6.82
CA LEU A 180 -2.00 12.31 -5.99
C LEU A 180 -1.36 12.12 -4.60
N ASP A 181 -1.48 10.94 -4.00
CA ASP A 181 -0.82 10.63 -2.72
C ASP A 181 0.72 10.56 -2.88
N GLN A 182 1.21 10.01 -3.99
CA GLN A 182 2.64 10.03 -4.33
C GLN A 182 3.14 11.46 -4.58
N GLU A 183 2.35 12.29 -5.26
CA GLU A 183 2.67 13.71 -5.47
C GLU A 183 2.82 14.44 -4.14
N ARG A 184 1.83 14.34 -3.23
CA ARG A 184 1.88 14.98 -1.89
C ARG A 184 3.11 14.55 -1.10
N ALA A 185 3.44 13.25 -1.14
CA ALA A 185 4.62 12.73 -0.47
C ALA A 185 5.92 13.31 -1.07
N LEU A 186 5.95 13.49 -2.40
CA LEU A 186 7.11 14.05 -3.08
C LEU A 186 7.22 15.56 -2.89
N GLU A 187 6.12 16.30 -2.84
CA GLU A 187 6.10 17.74 -2.55
C GLU A 187 6.73 18.06 -1.20
N ALA A 188 6.40 17.26 -0.17
CA ALA A 188 7.00 17.42 1.16
C ALA A 188 8.52 17.23 1.15
N LEU A 189 9.05 16.39 0.25
CA LEU A 189 10.48 16.18 0.06
C LEU A 189 11.09 17.24 -0.86
N SER A 190 10.40 17.66 -1.90
CA SER A 190 10.91 18.63 -2.90
C SER A 190 11.12 20.03 -2.31
N ALA A 191 10.36 20.40 -1.29
CA ALA A 191 10.55 21.64 -0.57
C ALA A 191 11.95 21.74 0.07
N GLN A 192 12.58 20.63 0.39
CA GLN A 192 13.93 20.54 0.96
C GLN A 192 15.00 20.18 -0.07
N HIS A 193 14.60 19.56 -1.18
CA HIS A 193 15.50 19.00 -2.18
C HIS A 193 14.96 19.26 -3.60
N PRO A 194 15.59 20.13 -4.39
CA PRO A 194 15.05 20.56 -5.70
C PRO A 194 15.21 19.54 -6.85
N TRP A 195 15.77 18.37 -6.59
CA TRP A 195 16.13 17.38 -7.61
C TRP A 195 14.96 16.89 -8.47
N TRP A 196 13.75 16.87 -7.91
CA TRP A 196 12.55 16.41 -8.59
C TRP A 196 11.85 17.49 -9.42
N GLY A 197 12.30 18.73 -9.35
CA GLY A 197 11.59 19.87 -9.94
C GLY A 197 10.45 20.38 -9.05
N SER A 198 9.49 21.03 -9.66
CA SER A 198 8.33 21.61 -8.97
C SER A 198 7.02 20.89 -9.37
N PRO A 199 6.02 20.83 -8.48
CA PRO A 199 4.70 20.33 -8.87
C PRO A 199 4.12 21.12 -10.06
N PRO A 200 3.20 20.52 -10.84
CA PRO A 200 2.55 19.24 -10.60
C PRO A 200 3.36 18.03 -11.06
N PHE A 201 3.26 16.93 -10.31
CA PHE A 201 3.90 15.65 -10.64
C PHE A 201 2.86 14.56 -11.00
N ALA A 202 1.60 14.72 -10.59
CA ALA A 202 0.53 13.76 -10.86
C ALA A 202 -0.37 14.24 -12.00
N TYR A 203 -0.60 13.35 -12.97
CA TYR A 203 -1.56 13.58 -14.05
C TYR A 203 -2.93 13.07 -13.62
N GLU A 204 -3.80 13.98 -13.26
CA GLU A 204 -5.13 13.66 -12.71
C GLU A 204 -6.25 13.69 -13.76
N GLY A 205 -7.34 12.98 -13.47
CA GLY A 205 -8.58 13.00 -14.24
C GLY A 205 -9.51 14.14 -13.78
N GLY A 206 -10.47 14.51 -14.63
CA GLY A 206 -11.47 15.54 -14.30
C GLY A 206 -11.64 16.59 -15.38
N ARG A 207 -12.59 17.51 -15.18
CA ARG A 207 -12.97 18.55 -16.17
C ARG A 207 -12.90 19.98 -15.62
N SER A 208 -12.33 20.21 -14.44
CA SER A 208 -12.17 21.57 -13.91
C SER A 208 -11.08 22.33 -14.68
N GLY A 209 -11.19 23.66 -14.76
CA GLY A 209 -10.18 24.50 -15.41
C GLY A 209 -8.81 24.38 -14.75
N GLU A 210 -8.77 24.22 -13.43
CA GLU A 210 -7.53 24.03 -12.68
C GLU A 210 -6.81 22.73 -13.05
N ILE A 211 -7.55 21.62 -13.18
CA ILE A 211 -7.01 20.34 -13.62
C ILE A 211 -6.44 20.46 -15.03
N GLU A 212 -7.10 21.17 -15.93
CA GLU A 212 -6.59 21.34 -17.28
C GLU A 212 -5.32 22.19 -17.33
N ILE A 213 -5.21 23.23 -16.51
CA ILE A 213 -3.96 24.01 -16.36
C ILE A 213 -2.82 23.10 -15.88
N ARG A 214 -3.06 22.26 -14.86
CA ARG A 214 -2.06 21.29 -14.37
C ARG A 214 -1.63 20.32 -15.47
N ARG A 215 -2.57 19.79 -16.25
CA ARG A 215 -2.28 18.88 -17.38
C ARG A 215 -1.47 19.57 -18.48
N GLN A 216 -1.80 20.79 -18.83
CA GLN A 216 -1.05 21.58 -19.82
C GLN A 216 0.37 21.84 -19.34
N THR A 217 0.54 22.21 -18.08
CA THR A 217 1.87 22.41 -17.47
C THR A 217 2.72 21.13 -17.55
N ILE A 218 2.15 19.97 -17.19
CA ILE A 218 2.86 18.68 -17.30
C ILE A 218 3.24 18.39 -18.76
N ARG A 219 2.29 18.50 -19.71
CA ARG A 219 2.57 18.25 -21.13
C ARG A 219 3.68 19.18 -21.68
N GLN A 220 3.63 20.44 -21.31
CA GLN A 220 4.65 21.40 -21.71
C GLN A 220 6.02 21.02 -21.14
N ARG A 221 6.10 20.70 -19.84
CA ARG A 221 7.36 20.31 -19.20
C ARG A 221 7.91 18.98 -19.71
N ILE A 222 7.04 18.03 -20.13
CA ILE A 222 7.49 16.82 -20.83
C ILE A 222 8.16 17.19 -22.14
N ALA A 223 7.57 18.11 -22.93
CA ALA A 223 8.09 18.53 -24.22
C ALA A 223 9.42 19.30 -24.11
N THR A 224 9.61 20.07 -23.03
CA THR A 224 10.85 20.84 -22.77
C THR A 224 11.93 20.04 -22.03
N GLY A 225 11.61 18.82 -21.52
CA GLY A 225 12.51 18.02 -20.72
C GLY A 225 12.61 18.45 -19.25
N GLU A 226 11.77 19.39 -18.81
CA GLU A 226 11.76 19.90 -17.44
C GLU A 226 11.02 18.95 -16.46
N GLN A 227 10.11 18.10 -16.96
CA GLN A 227 9.41 17.14 -16.13
C GLN A 227 10.35 16.01 -15.72
N ARG A 228 10.71 15.96 -14.45
CA ARG A 228 11.67 14.96 -13.92
C ARG A 228 11.01 13.65 -13.52
N ILE A 229 9.84 13.76 -12.92
CA ILE A 229 9.03 12.61 -12.49
C ILE A 229 7.56 12.87 -12.79
N LEU A 230 6.85 11.82 -13.18
CA LEU A 230 5.43 11.90 -13.51
C LEU A 230 4.70 10.68 -12.96
N PHE A 231 3.67 10.90 -12.15
CA PHE A 231 2.75 9.86 -11.70
C PHE A 231 1.48 9.89 -12.55
N CYS A 232 1.07 8.76 -13.09
CA CYS A 232 -0.14 8.68 -13.90
C CYS A 232 -0.81 7.30 -13.81
N SER A 233 -2.10 7.23 -14.15
CA SER A 233 -2.79 5.96 -14.31
C SER A 233 -2.47 5.33 -15.68
N PRO A 234 -2.67 4.00 -15.87
CA PRO A 234 -2.52 3.35 -17.16
C PRO A 234 -3.36 4.00 -18.26
N GLU A 235 -4.60 4.39 -17.92
CA GLU A 235 -5.52 5.01 -18.87
C GLU A 235 -5.03 6.38 -19.35
N ALA A 236 -4.48 7.20 -18.44
CA ALA A 236 -3.91 8.50 -18.78
C ALA A 236 -2.66 8.33 -19.66
N LEU A 237 -1.83 7.34 -19.35
CA LEU A 237 -0.64 7.02 -20.11
C LEU A 237 -0.99 6.62 -21.56
N LEU A 238 -1.98 5.75 -21.74
CA LEU A 238 -2.39 5.22 -23.04
C LEU A 238 -3.27 6.17 -23.86
N SER A 239 -3.77 7.23 -23.25
CA SER A 239 -4.61 8.21 -23.92
C SER A 239 -3.93 9.58 -24.06
N SER A 240 -4.19 10.47 -23.12
CA SER A 240 -3.77 11.89 -23.19
C SER A 240 -2.28 12.13 -23.06
N LEU A 241 -1.52 11.17 -22.47
CA LEU A 241 -0.07 11.23 -22.35
C LEU A 241 0.68 10.45 -23.45
N SER A 242 -0.01 9.64 -24.25
CA SER A 242 0.63 8.76 -25.24
C SER A 242 1.49 9.54 -26.24
N ARG A 243 0.94 10.59 -26.83
CA ARG A 243 1.67 11.43 -27.79
C ARG A 243 2.82 12.23 -27.14
N PRO A 244 2.63 12.97 -26.04
CA PRO A 244 3.72 13.65 -25.36
C PRO A 244 4.87 12.71 -24.96
N LEU A 245 4.57 11.51 -24.48
CA LEU A 245 5.59 10.53 -24.08
C LEU A 245 6.31 9.92 -25.28
N LEU A 246 5.63 9.70 -26.39
CA LEU A 246 6.27 9.24 -27.62
C LEU A 246 7.26 10.27 -28.16
N GLU A 247 6.90 11.55 -28.15
CA GLU A 247 7.83 12.64 -28.52
C GLU A 247 9.01 12.73 -27.54
N ALA A 248 8.76 12.64 -26.23
CA ALA A 248 9.83 12.60 -25.23
C ALA A 248 10.77 11.39 -25.42
N ALA A 249 10.22 10.23 -25.79
CA ALA A 249 11.03 9.05 -26.12
C ALA A 249 11.91 9.29 -27.35
N ARG A 250 11.37 9.86 -28.42
CA ARG A 250 12.11 10.21 -29.66
C ARG A 250 13.26 11.18 -29.38
N LEU A 251 13.06 12.09 -28.45
CA LEU A 251 14.10 13.05 -28.02
C LEU A 251 15.11 12.44 -27.04
N GLY A 252 14.94 11.18 -26.63
CA GLY A 252 15.79 10.52 -25.66
C GLY A 252 15.64 11.04 -24.22
N LEU A 253 14.54 11.75 -23.95
CA LEU A 253 14.26 12.32 -22.63
C LEU A 253 13.73 11.28 -21.64
N LEU A 254 13.12 10.19 -22.11
CA LEU A 254 12.59 9.14 -21.24
C LEU A 254 13.72 8.26 -20.71
N ARG A 255 13.91 8.24 -19.40
CA ARG A 255 14.95 7.46 -18.73
C ARG A 255 14.41 6.20 -18.08
N ARG A 256 13.21 6.27 -17.48
CA ARG A 256 12.59 5.13 -16.79
C ARG A 256 11.10 5.10 -16.97
N LEU A 257 10.59 3.88 -17.10
CA LEU A 257 9.19 3.56 -16.92
C LEU A 257 9.08 2.64 -15.70
N ILE A 258 8.32 3.06 -14.71
CA ILE A 258 8.07 2.30 -13.49
C ILE A 258 6.60 1.93 -13.45
N VAL A 259 6.31 0.66 -13.19
CA VAL A 259 4.94 0.16 -13.06
C VAL A 259 4.77 -0.31 -11.62
N ASP A 260 4.00 0.42 -10.85
CA ASP A 260 3.65 0.03 -9.49
C ASP A 260 2.49 -0.96 -9.48
N GLU A 261 2.45 -1.82 -8.48
CA GLU A 261 1.51 -2.94 -8.35
C GLU A 261 1.43 -3.82 -9.61
N ALA A 262 2.60 -4.13 -10.18
CA ALA A 262 2.72 -4.85 -11.45
C ALA A 262 2.02 -6.22 -11.46
N HIS A 263 1.73 -6.81 -10.29
CA HIS A 263 0.96 -8.06 -10.18
C HIS A 263 -0.47 -7.94 -10.72
N MET A 264 -0.99 -6.73 -10.85
CA MET A 264 -2.34 -6.50 -11.37
C MET A 264 -2.50 -6.89 -12.85
N VAL A 265 -1.41 -7.09 -13.57
CA VAL A 265 -1.42 -7.62 -14.94
C VAL A 265 -2.09 -9.00 -15.04
N ASP A 266 -1.97 -9.82 -14.00
CA ASP A 266 -2.44 -11.21 -13.99
C ASP A 266 -3.74 -11.39 -13.19
N GLN A 267 -3.97 -10.58 -12.17
CA GLN A 267 -5.14 -10.70 -11.29
C GLN A 267 -6.43 -10.20 -11.91
N TRP A 268 -6.36 -9.47 -12.99
CA TRP A 268 -7.49 -8.83 -13.63
C TRP A 268 -7.82 -9.52 -14.96
N GLY A 269 -8.33 -10.77 -14.83
CA GLY A 269 -8.91 -11.51 -15.94
C GLY A 269 -9.97 -10.69 -16.69
N GLU A 270 -10.25 -11.10 -17.88
CA GLU A 270 -11.08 -10.61 -18.98
C GLU A 270 -12.00 -9.37 -18.81
N SER A 271 -12.34 -8.94 -17.61
CA SER A 271 -13.36 -7.90 -17.39
C SER A 271 -12.86 -6.59 -16.76
N PHE A 272 -11.63 -6.47 -16.23
CA PHE A 272 -11.35 -5.31 -15.37
C PHE A 272 -10.31 -4.27 -15.86
N ARG A 273 -9.26 -4.59 -16.61
CA ARG A 273 -8.42 -3.57 -17.27
C ARG A 273 -7.53 -4.10 -18.41
N PRO A 274 -7.97 -4.04 -19.64
CA PRO A 274 -7.13 -4.19 -20.84
C PRO A 274 -5.90 -3.28 -20.80
N SER A 275 -6.02 -2.12 -20.13
CA SER A 275 -4.99 -1.07 -20.08
C SER A 275 -3.62 -1.53 -19.56
N PHE A 276 -3.54 -2.54 -18.68
CA PHE A 276 -2.23 -3.06 -18.24
C PHE A 276 -1.54 -3.94 -19.29
N GLN A 277 -2.31 -4.64 -20.14
CA GLN A 277 -1.76 -5.41 -21.26
C GLN A 277 -1.32 -4.45 -22.38
N ASP A 278 -2.14 -3.44 -22.66
CA ASP A 278 -1.82 -2.38 -23.63
C ASP A 278 -0.59 -1.57 -23.20
N LEU A 279 -0.34 -1.46 -21.88
CA LEU A 279 0.84 -0.81 -21.34
C LEU A 279 2.14 -1.47 -21.83
N ALA A 280 2.18 -2.80 -21.94
CA ALA A 280 3.36 -3.50 -22.45
C ALA A 280 3.59 -3.20 -23.94
N GLY A 281 2.52 -3.16 -24.74
CA GLY A 281 2.56 -2.76 -26.14
C GLY A 281 3.03 -1.30 -26.30
N PHE A 282 2.49 -0.40 -25.51
CA PHE A 282 2.90 1.01 -25.53
C PHE A 282 4.36 1.21 -25.09
N ARG A 283 4.81 0.50 -24.04
CA ARG A 283 6.22 0.50 -23.67
C ARG A 283 7.11 0.07 -24.85
N HIS A 284 6.72 -0.95 -25.57
CA HIS A 284 7.48 -1.41 -26.75
C HIS A 284 7.57 -0.31 -27.80
N ALA A 285 6.48 0.36 -28.12
CA ALA A 285 6.47 1.49 -29.05
C ALA A 285 7.36 2.66 -28.58
N LEU A 286 7.38 2.95 -27.27
CA LEU A 286 8.29 3.95 -26.70
C LEU A 286 9.77 3.56 -26.83
N LEU A 287 10.09 2.27 -26.63
CA LEU A 287 11.47 1.76 -26.78
C LEU A 287 11.93 1.80 -28.25
N GLU A 288 11.06 1.47 -29.18
CA GLU A 288 11.36 1.55 -30.61
C GLU A 288 11.57 2.99 -31.10
N ALA A 289 10.81 3.93 -30.53
CA ALA A 289 10.93 5.34 -30.86
C ALA A 289 12.17 6.00 -30.24
N SER A 290 12.71 5.44 -29.16
CA SER A 290 13.79 6.06 -28.38
C SER A 290 15.15 5.75 -29.01
N PRO A 291 15.99 6.77 -29.25
CA PRO A 291 17.37 6.55 -29.70
C PRO A 291 18.24 5.87 -28.62
N ARG A 292 17.80 5.89 -27.39
CA ARG A 292 18.48 5.29 -26.23
C ARG A 292 17.46 4.49 -25.41
N PRO A 293 17.59 3.17 -25.30
CA PRO A 293 16.61 2.36 -24.57
C PRO A 293 16.57 2.74 -23.08
N PHE A 294 15.37 3.07 -22.61
CA PHE A 294 15.15 3.39 -21.20
C PHE A 294 14.98 2.12 -20.33
N GLN A 295 15.20 2.28 -19.04
CA GLN A 295 15.04 1.21 -18.05
C GLN A 295 13.56 1.01 -17.68
N THR A 296 13.17 -0.23 -17.36
CA THR A 296 11.82 -0.53 -16.85
C THR A 296 11.93 -1.16 -15.46
N VAL A 297 11.17 -0.64 -14.49
CA VAL A 297 11.11 -1.22 -13.13
C VAL A 297 9.66 -1.59 -12.84
N LEU A 298 9.45 -2.84 -12.48
CA LEU A 298 8.15 -3.38 -12.08
C LEU A 298 8.17 -3.55 -10.56
N LEU A 299 7.27 -2.89 -9.86
CA LEU A 299 7.18 -2.96 -8.39
C LEU A 299 5.96 -3.79 -7.98
N SER A 300 6.14 -4.70 -7.04
CA SER A 300 5.04 -5.47 -6.49
C SER A 300 5.30 -5.89 -5.04
N ALA A 301 4.26 -6.12 -4.27
CA ALA A 301 4.36 -6.73 -2.95
C ALA A 301 4.32 -8.26 -3.03
N THR A 302 3.58 -8.80 -3.97
CA THR A 302 3.33 -10.24 -4.14
C THR A 302 3.36 -10.60 -5.60
N VAL A 303 3.97 -11.74 -5.93
CA VAL A 303 4.03 -12.26 -7.31
C VAL A 303 3.93 -13.77 -7.26
N THR A 304 2.97 -14.34 -7.99
CA THR A 304 2.88 -15.79 -8.21
C THR A 304 3.84 -16.23 -9.32
N GLN A 305 4.07 -17.53 -9.46
CA GLN A 305 4.86 -18.02 -10.59
C GLN A 305 4.18 -17.74 -11.95
N GLY A 306 2.85 -17.77 -12.00
CA GLY A 306 2.08 -17.38 -13.17
C GLY A 306 2.33 -15.93 -13.53
N THR A 307 2.13 -15.02 -12.58
CA THR A 307 2.38 -13.60 -12.73
C THR A 307 3.81 -13.30 -13.19
N LEU A 308 4.81 -13.99 -12.62
CA LEU A 308 6.20 -13.83 -13.04
C LEU A 308 6.40 -14.20 -14.52
N LYS A 309 5.81 -15.31 -14.96
CA LYS A 309 5.89 -15.72 -16.38
C LYS A 309 5.25 -14.70 -17.30
N THR A 310 4.05 -14.20 -16.94
CA THR A 310 3.34 -13.17 -17.69
C THR A 310 4.14 -11.87 -17.77
N LEU A 311 4.66 -11.38 -16.63
CA LEU A 311 5.49 -10.18 -16.62
C LEU A 311 6.76 -10.33 -17.45
N LYS A 312 7.43 -11.49 -17.38
CA LYS A 312 8.61 -11.77 -18.20
C LYS A 312 8.29 -11.82 -19.70
N LEU A 313 7.13 -12.37 -20.08
CA LEU A 313 6.67 -12.37 -21.47
C LEU A 313 6.42 -10.96 -21.99
N LEU A 314 5.71 -10.14 -21.22
CA LEU A 314 5.29 -8.80 -21.62
C LEU A 314 6.41 -7.75 -21.58
N PHE A 315 7.30 -7.84 -20.57
CA PHE A 315 8.30 -6.81 -20.30
C PHE A 315 9.75 -7.29 -20.45
N GLY A 316 9.99 -8.54 -20.85
CA GLY A 316 11.32 -9.12 -20.90
C GLY A 316 12.20 -8.66 -22.05
N LYS A 317 11.63 -8.05 -23.08
CA LYS A 317 12.37 -7.53 -24.24
C LYS A 317 12.48 -6.00 -24.20
N PRO A 318 13.48 -5.37 -24.83
CA PRO A 318 14.62 -5.94 -25.56
C PRO A 318 15.79 -6.39 -24.68
N GLY A 319 15.88 -5.84 -23.45
CA GLY A 319 17.01 -6.08 -22.54
C GLY A 319 16.84 -7.27 -21.61
N PRO A 320 17.80 -7.51 -20.71
CA PRO A 320 17.69 -8.56 -19.72
C PRO A 320 16.54 -8.29 -18.74
N PHE A 321 15.95 -9.39 -18.24
CA PHE A 321 14.92 -9.36 -17.21
C PHE A 321 15.50 -9.87 -15.88
N GLY A 322 15.65 -8.98 -14.92
CA GLY A 322 16.11 -9.30 -13.57
C GLY A 322 14.97 -9.40 -12.57
N VAL A 323 15.14 -10.19 -11.53
CA VAL A 323 14.19 -10.29 -10.41
C VAL A 323 14.95 -10.06 -9.11
N MET A 324 14.51 -9.08 -8.33
CA MET A 324 14.92 -8.87 -6.96
C MET A 324 13.78 -9.29 -6.05
N TYR A 325 13.97 -10.35 -5.29
CA TYR A 325 12.96 -10.91 -4.40
C TYR A 325 13.42 -10.82 -2.94
N ALA A 326 12.60 -10.16 -2.12
CA ALA A 326 12.75 -10.14 -0.68
C ALA A 326 11.37 -10.27 -0.02
N GLY A 327 10.61 -11.26 -0.44
CA GLY A 327 9.33 -11.62 0.16
C GLY A 327 9.57 -12.21 1.54
N SER A 328 8.96 -11.59 2.54
CA SER A 328 8.82 -12.14 3.90
C SER A 328 7.40 -11.92 4.37
N LEU A 329 6.90 -12.83 5.18
CA LEU A 329 5.65 -12.57 5.89
C LEU A 329 5.84 -11.38 6.83
N ARG A 330 4.85 -10.52 6.87
CA ARG A 330 4.85 -9.41 7.82
C ARG A 330 4.75 -9.97 9.24
N PHE A 331 5.49 -9.38 10.18
CA PHE A 331 5.45 -9.81 11.59
C PHE A 331 4.24 -9.24 12.35
N GLU A 332 3.68 -8.16 11.85
CA GLU A 332 2.57 -7.48 12.51
C GLU A 332 1.27 -8.29 12.51
N PRO A 333 0.85 -8.94 11.39
CA PRO A 333 -0.32 -9.79 11.40
C PRO A 333 -0.06 -11.12 12.09
N THR A 334 -1.08 -11.65 12.75
CA THR A 334 -1.09 -13.04 13.19
C THR A 334 -1.66 -13.89 12.06
N TYR A 335 -0.91 -14.93 11.66
CA TYR A 335 -1.30 -15.81 10.56
C TYR A 335 -1.88 -17.11 11.12
N TRP A 336 -3.03 -17.48 10.60
CA TRP A 336 -3.72 -18.72 10.95
C TRP A 336 -3.94 -19.54 9.70
N ILE A 337 -3.68 -20.85 9.79
CA ILE A 337 -3.93 -21.78 8.71
C ILE A 337 -5.15 -22.58 9.10
N VAL A 338 -6.22 -22.40 8.34
CA VAL A 338 -7.43 -23.22 8.48
C VAL A 338 -7.19 -24.53 7.75
N PRO A 339 -7.49 -25.70 8.36
CA PRO A 339 -7.47 -26.98 7.66
C PRO A 339 -8.38 -26.94 6.42
N SER A 340 -8.20 -27.87 5.50
CA SER A 340 -9.00 -27.97 4.29
C SER A 340 -10.50 -27.80 4.58
N VAL A 341 -11.10 -26.82 3.93
CA VAL A 341 -12.53 -26.52 4.08
C VAL A 341 -13.29 -27.30 3.02
N PRO A 342 -14.23 -28.17 3.38
CA PRO A 342 -14.87 -29.09 2.43
C PRO A 342 -15.78 -28.38 1.42
N ASP A 343 -16.37 -27.24 1.77
CA ASP A 343 -17.35 -26.55 0.95
C ASP A 343 -17.41 -25.04 1.23
N GLU A 344 -18.04 -24.30 0.32
CA GLU A 344 -18.16 -22.83 0.39
C GLU A 344 -19.03 -22.35 1.56
N THR A 345 -19.99 -23.16 2.02
CA THR A 345 -20.86 -22.84 3.16
C THR A 345 -20.03 -22.83 4.45
N THR A 346 -19.22 -23.87 4.63
CA THR A 346 -18.29 -23.99 5.76
C THR A 346 -17.26 -22.87 5.74
N LYS A 347 -16.72 -22.52 4.56
CA LYS A 347 -15.81 -21.40 4.40
C LYS A 347 -16.46 -20.07 4.82
N ARG A 348 -17.70 -19.81 4.38
CA ARG A 348 -18.45 -18.61 4.77
C ARG A 348 -18.67 -18.55 6.26
N ARG A 349 -19.08 -19.67 6.90
CA ARG A 349 -19.23 -19.74 8.35
C ARG A 349 -17.92 -19.40 9.07
N TYR A 350 -16.79 -19.95 8.64
CA TYR A 350 -15.49 -19.66 9.24
C TYR A 350 -15.08 -18.18 9.11
N LEU A 351 -15.44 -17.54 7.99
CA LEU A 351 -15.21 -16.11 7.81
C LEU A 351 -16.11 -15.23 8.69
N GLU A 352 -17.34 -15.70 8.99
CA GLU A 352 -18.26 -14.99 9.89
C GLU A 352 -17.85 -15.15 11.36
N GLU A 353 -17.16 -16.22 11.72
CA GLU A 353 -16.61 -16.47 13.05
C GLU A 353 -15.28 -15.74 13.29
N ALA A 354 -14.54 -15.39 12.23
CA ALA A 354 -13.26 -14.68 12.30
C ALA A 354 -13.44 -13.17 12.52
#